data_0c6022cbd97ab377a9b792f9a6e47a01
#
_entry.id   0c6022cbd97ab377a9b792f9a6e47a01
#
_cell.length_a   1.000
_cell.length_b   1.000
_cell.length_c   1.000
_cell.angle_alpha   90.00
_cell.angle_beta   90.00
_cell.angle_gamma   90.00
#
_symmetry.space_group_name_H-M   'P 1'
#
loop_
_entity.id
_entity.type
_entity.pdbx_description
1 polymer ?
#
loop_
_entity_poly.entity_id
_entity_poly.type
_entity_poly.pdbx_seq_one_letter_code
_entity_poly.pdbx_strand_id
1 'polypeptide(L)'
;MSIIFCIISRLKRDEQTDTYVHFEQTATLREIVTTIDSPYVFFYTKYPTPRLGEHAQKRFLQVAQATGAVMLYSDYYTEQDGSQTAHPTIDYQLGSVRDDFDFGSILLFRTDVLKKVISEMDTEYNFAALYDLRLRLSREGLIFRIPEFLYSEKEHDSRRSGEKQFDYVNPRNREVQIEMEQAFTAHLKAIGAYLPPAFKTVPFQDEHFETEVSVIIPVRNRGKTIAEAIRSVFSQQTNFKYNILVIDNHSTDDTTAIVKK
;
A
#
# COMPACT_ATOMS: atom_id res chain seq x y z
N MET A 1 2.22 16.57 -29.95
CA MET A 1 1.29 16.13 -28.90
C MET A 1 1.89 16.58 -27.59
N SER A 2 1.31 17.60 -26.97
CA SER A 2 1.85 18.16 -25.72
C SER A 2 1.54 17.18 -24.58
N ILE A 3 2.52 16.86 -23.77
CA ILE A 3 2.37 16.04 -22.58
C ILE A 3 2.73 16.92 -21.40
N ILE A 4 1.83 17.03 -20.45
CA ILE A 4 2.08 17.74 -19.21
C ILE A 4 2.67 16.76 -18.19
N PHE A 5 3.83 17.10 -17.66
CA PHE A 5 4.43 16.41 -16.53
C PHE A 5 3.96 17.10 -15.25
N CYS A 6 3.21 16.40 -14.42
CA CYS A 6 2.97 16.83 -13.05
C CYS A 6 4.01 16.16 -12.15
N ILE A 7 4.97 16.92 -11.68
CA ILE A 7 5.96 16.44 -10.71
C ILE A 7 5.37 16.61 -9.31
N ILE A 8 5.41 15.54 -8.55
CA ILE A 8 4.85 15.52 -7.21
C ILE A 8 5.84 14.89 -6.28
N SER A 9 6.08 15.52 -5.19
CA SER A 9 6.80 14.89 -4.10
C SER A 9 6.15 15.16 -2.77
N ARG A 10 6.25 14.17 -1.95
CA ARG A 10 5.84 14.09 -0.56
C ARG A 10 6.86 14.73 0.37
N LEU A 11 7.55 15.81 0.16
CA LEU A 11 8.36 16.40 1.24
C LEU A 11 8.89 17.83 0.96
N LYS A 12 8.70 18.66 1.99
CA LYS A 12 9.38 19.88 2.41
C LYS A 12 10.28 20.64 1.42
N ARG A 13 9.86 21.90 1.30
CA ARG A 13 10.59 23.08 0.92
C ARG A 13 12.09 23.07 1.21
N ASP A 14 12.88 23.40 0.19
CA ASP A 14 13.63 24.65 0.26
C ASP A 14 13.89 25.20 -1.15
N GLU A 15 13.62 26.49 -1.26
CA GLU A 15 14.13 27.52 -2.14
C GLU A 15 14.16 27.28 -3.65
N GLN A 16 13.22 27.98 -4.29
CA GLN A 16 13.16 28.38 -5.69
C GLN A 16 12.52 27.39 -6.67
N THR A 17 11.20 27.59 -6.83
CA THR A 17 10.40 27.36 -8.06
C THR A 17 9.89 25.97 -8.41
N ASP A 18 9.92 24.96 -7.57
CA ASP A 18 9.17 23.75 -7.82
C ASP A 18 7.88 23.71 -6.97
N THR A 19 6.74 23.80 -7.60
CA THR A 19 5.44 23.66 -6.92
C THR A 19 5.23 22.20 -6.59
N TYR A 20 5.46 21.82 -5.35
CA TYR A 20 5.19 20.47 -4.86
C TYR A 20 3.69 20.27 -4.70
N VAL A 21 3.17 19.20 -5.24
CA VAL A 21 1.76 18.88 -5.23
C VAL A 21 1.50 17.70 -4.31
N HIS A 22 0.57 17.86 -3.36
CA HIS A 22 0.14 16.82 -2.44
C HIS A 22 -1.04 16.04 -3.02
N PHE A 23 -0.80 15.02 -3.81
CA PHE A 23 -1.86 14.15 -4.39
C PHE A 23 -2.70 13.40 -3.37
N GLU A 24 -2.27 13.40 -2.13
CA GLU A 24 -3.00 12.80 -1.03
C GLU A 24 -4.26 13.59 -0.70
N GLN A 25 -4.35 14.84 -1.18
CA GLN A 25 -5.47 15.74 -0.90
C GLN A 25 -6.42 15.83 -2.10
N THR A 26 -7.70 15.67 -1.85
CA THR A 26 -8.73 15.77 -2.90
C THR A 26 -8.75 17.16 -3.54
N ALA A 27 -8.61 18.22 -2.73
CA ALA A 27 -8.56 19.59 -3.23
C ALA A 27 -7.42 19.79 -4.26
N THR A 28 -6.25 19.23 -3.97
CA THR A 28 -5.09 19.30 -4.86
C THR A 28 -5.32 18.56 -6.17
N LEU A 29 -5.92 17.37 -6.14
CA LEU A 29 -6.26 16.64 -7.36
C LEU A 29 -7.23 17.44 -8.23
N ARG A 30 -8.23 18.08 -7.63
CA ARG A 30 -9.18 18.94 -8.38
C ARG A 30 -8.49 20.14 -9.01
N GLU A 31 -7.57 20.79 -8.31
CA GLU A 31 -6.82 21.91 -8.85
C GLU A 31 -5.97 21.48 -10.06
N ILE A 32 -5.21 20.40 -9.92
CA ILE A 32 -4.32 19.90 -10.97
C ILE A 32 -5.09 19.59 -12.25
N VAL A 33 -6.22 18.89 -12.19
CA VAL A 33 -6.93 18.46 -13.39
C VAL A 33 -7.49 19.62 -14.20
N THR A 34 -7.68 20.80 -13.58
CA THR A 34 -8.10 22.00 -14.31
C THR A 34 -7.03 22.52 -15.25
N THR A 35 -5.76 22.26 -14.96
CA THR A 35 -4.60 22.72 -15.73
C THR A 35 -4.19 21.77 -16.86
N ILE A 36 -4.74 20.55 -16.89
CA ILE A 36 -4.36 19.52 -17.86
C ILE A 36 -5.20 19.68 -19.12
N ASP A 37 -4.54 19.88 -20.27
CA ASP A 37 -5.15 19.98 -21.61
C ASP A 37 -4.71 18.87 -22.57
N SER A 38 -3.77 18.01 -22.15
CA SER A 38 -3.24 16.89 -22.93
C SER A 38 -4.05 15.60 -22.76
N PRO A 39 -4.08 14.68 -23.75
CA PRO A 39 -4.84 13.44 -23.68
C PRO A 39 -4.36 12.47 -22.59
N TYR A 40 -3.08 12.57 -22.21
CA TYR A 40 -2.46 11.75 -21.17
C TYR A 40 -1.61 12.62 -20.26
N VAL A 41 -1.51 12.23 -18.99
CA VAL A 41 -0.72 12.93 -17.98
C VAL A 41 0.10 11.93 -17.16
N PHE A 42 1.37 12.27 -16.91
CA PHE A 42 2.23 11.54 -16.00
C PHE A 42 2.17 12.13 -14.59
N PHE A 43 1.96 11.26 -13.61
CA PHE A 43 2.13 11.58 -12.19
C PHE A 43 3.42 10.96 -11.67
N TYR A 44 4.24 11.78 -11.03
CA TYR A 44 5.44 11.34 -10.32
C TYR A 44 5.14 11.39 -8.82
N THR A 45 5.05 10.24 -8.18
CA THR A 45 4.56 10.13 -6.80
C THR A 45 5.67 10.09 -5.75
N LYS A 46 6.95 10.22 -6.17
CA LYS A 46 8.10 10.07 -5.29
C LYS A 46 9.14 11.18 -5.49
N TYR A 47 9.82 11.51 -4.41
CA TYR A 47 11.01 12.39 -4.42
C TYR A 47 12.22 11.62 -3.84
N PRO A 48 13.44 11.79 -4.35
CA PRO A 48 13.77 12.58 -5.56
C PRO A 48 13.03 12.06 -6.79
N THR A 49 12.76 12.97 -7.74
CA THR A 49 12.04 12.67 -8.97
C THR A 49 12.67 11.47 -9.70
N PRO A 50 11.92 10.41 -10.02
CA PRO A 50 12.41 9.28 -10.77
C PRO A 50 12.88 9.70 -12.16
N ARG A 51 13.84 8.97 -12.69
CA ARG A 51 14.42 9.26 -14.01
C ARG A 51 13.89 8.29 -15.06
N LEU A 52 13.12 8.81 -16.03
CA LEU A 52 12.68 8.03 -17.18
C LEU A 52 13.86 7.54 -18.02
N GLY A 53 13.79 6.29 -18.46
CA GLY A 53 14.70 5.73 -19.43
C GLY A 53 14.53 6.36 -20.82
N GLU A 54 15.52 6.15 -21.68
CA GLU A 54 15.43 6.55 -23.08
C GLU A 54 14.21 5.88 -23.72
N HIS A 55 13.39 6.63 -24.44
CA HIS A 55 12.14 6.17 -25.07
C HIS A 55 11.00 5.69 -24.11
N ALA A 56 11.17 5.69 -22.80
CA ALA A 56 10.16 5.24 -21.86
C ALA A 56 8.83 5.98 -22.04
N GLN A 57 8.87 7.30 -22.17
CA GLN A 57 7.68 8.11 -22.44
C GLN A 57 6.93 7.65 -23.68
N LYS A 58 7.65 7.42 -24.80
CA LYS A 58 7.06 6.92 -26.04
C LYS A 58 6.43 5.55 -25.84
N ARG A 59 7.10 4.68 -25.06
CA ARG A 59 6.62 3.35 -24.76
C ARG A 59 5.33 3.36 -23.95
N PHE A 60 5.26 4.15 -22.90
CA PHE A 60 4.03 4.35 -22.14
C PHE A 60 2.86 4.77 -23.04
N LEU A 61 3.08 5.75 -23.92
CA LEU A 61 2.03 6.23 -24.83
C LEU A 61 1.60 5.20 -25.86
N GLN A 62 2.54 4.43 -26.43
CA GLN A 62 2.21 3.35 -27.35
C GLN A 62 1.33 2.30 -26.69
N VAL A 63 1.66 1.88 -25.48
CA VAL A 63 0.87 0.90 -24.73
C VAL A 63 -0.48 1.47 -24.34
N ALA A 64 -0.54 2.73 -23.89
CA ALA A 64 -1.81 3.41 -23.57
C ALA A 64 -2.76 3.44 -24.77
N GLN A 65 -2.26 3.79 -25.95
CA GLN A 65 -3.04 3.82 -27.17
C GLN A 65 -3.48 2.42 -27.65
N ALA A 66 -2.61 1.43 -27.49
CA ALA A 66 -2.90 0.06 -27.92
C ALA A 66 -3.91 -0.64 -27.00
N THR A 67 -3.85 -0.37 -25.69
CA THR A 67 -4.69 -1.06 -24.68
C THR A 67 -5.96 -0.30 -24.32
N GLY A 68 -5.99 1.02 -24.53
CA GLY A 68 -7.05 1.89 -24.03
C GLY A 68 -7.09 1.99 -22.50
N ALA A 69 -6.05 1.56 -21.81
CA ALA A 69 -5.97 1.57 -20.36
C ALA A 69 -6.20 2.98 -19.78
N VAL A 70 -6.90 3.05 -18.63
CA VAL A 70 -7.17 4.30 -17.93
C VAL A 70 -5.99 4.73 -17.06
N MET A 71 -5.20 3.77 -16.60
CA MET A 71 -3.97 3.97 -15.82
C MET A 71 -2.92 2.94 -16.25
N LEU A 72 -1.67 3.37 -16.39
CA LEU A 72 -0.52 2.51 -16.65
C LEU A 72 0.60 2.76 -15.65
N TYR A 73 1.33 1.70 -15.35
CA TYR A 73 2.55 1.68 -14.56
C TYR A 73 3.53 0.67 -15.13
N SER A 74 4.77 0.67 -14.67
CA SER A 74 5.79 -0.24 -15.20
C SER A 74 6.71 -0.77 -14.11
N ASP A 75 7.52 -1.75 -14.46
CA ASP A 75 8.67 -2.15 -13.67
C ASP A 75 9.71 -1.03 -13.65
N TYR A 76 10.59 -1.03 -12.65
CA TYR A 76 11.59 0.01 -12.47
C TYR A 76 12.88 -0.53 -11.86
N TYR A 77 13.92 0.28 -11.88
CA TYR A 77 15.14 0.02 -11.14
C TYR A 77 15.19 0.89 -9.88
N THR A 78 15.59 0.30 -8.77
CA THR A 78 16.01 1.05 -7.57
C THR A 78 17.50 1.35 -7.64
N GLU A 79 17.88 2.59 -7.36
CA GLU A 79 19.28 3.04 -7.32
C GLU A 79 19.68 3.26 -5.86
N GLN A 80 20.73 2.55 -5.43
CA GLN A 80 21.34 2.72 -4.12
C GLN A 80 22.87 2.64 -4.26
N ASP A 81 23.56 3.63 -3.72
CA ASP A 81 25.04 3.68 -3.69
C ASP A 81 25.71 3.41 -5.05
N GLY A 82 25.09 3.91 -6.14
CA GLY A 82 25.59 3.74 -7.51
C GLY A 82 25.29 2.41 -8.16
N SER A 83 24.62 1.50 -7.46
CA SER A 83 24.14 0.22 -7.97
C SER A 83 22.68 0.30 -8.37
N GLN A 84 22.29 -0.38 -9.44
CA GLN A 84 20.90 -0.53 -9.86
C GLN A 84 20.43 -1.95 -9.58
N THR A 85 19.25 -2.08 -8.95
CA THR A 85 18.59 -3.35 -8.71
C THR A 85 17.25 -3.36 -9.43
N ALA A 86 16.96 -4.43 -10.17
CA ALA A 86 15.69 -4.61 -10.85
C ALA A 86 14.55 -4.79 -9.82
N HIS A 87 13.48 -4.02 -9.98
CA HIS A 87 12.28 -4.10 -9.16
C HIS A 87 11.06 -4.39 -10.05
N PRO A 88 10.74 -5.67 -10.30
CA PRO A 88 9.54 -6.03 -11.04
C PRO A 88 8.31 -5.78 -10.17
N THR A 89 7.34 -5.07 -10.71
CA THR A 89 6.01 -4.91 -10.12
C THR A 89 5.15 -6.15 -10.44
N ILE A 90 3.95 -6.22 -9.90
CA ILE A 90 2.99 -7.29 -10.20
C ILE A 90 1.78 -6.76 -10.96
N ASP A 91 1.11 -7.64 -11.71
CA ASP A 91 -0.10 -7.26 -12.45
C ASP A 91 -1.22 -6.89 -11.49
N TYR A 92 -1.88 -5.76 -11.78
CA TYR A 92 -3.07 -5.36 -11.05
C TYR A 92 -4.23 -6.30 -11.39
N GLN A 93 -4.93 -6.74 -10.36
CA GLN A 93 -6.16 -7.52 -10.50
C GLN A 93 -7.31 -6.81 -9.79
N LEU A 94 -8.51 -6.95 -10.33
CA LEU A 94 -9.70 -6.45 -9.64
C LEU A 94 -9.78 -7.13 -8.26
N GLY A 95 -9.79 -6.35 -7.19
CA GLY A 95 -9.65 -6.85 -5.82
C GLY A 95 -8.27 -6.65 -5.19
N SER A 96 -7.27 -6.18 -5.93
CA SER A 96 -6.00 -5.72 -5.38
C SER A 96 -6.18 -4.37 -4.66
N VAL A 97 -6.87 -4.42 -3.51
CA VAL A 97 -7.36 -3.22 -2.81
C VAL A 97 -6.41 -2.69 -1.73
N ARG A 98 -5.24 -3.31 -1.53
CA ARG A 98 -4.27 -2.82 -0.55
C ARG A 98 -3.86 -1.38 -0.86
N ASP A 99 -3.80 -0.54 0.15
CA ASP A 99 -3.37 0.86 0.06
C ASP A 99 -1.88 1.00 -0.30
N ASP A 100 -1.07 -0.01 0.04
CA ASP A 100 0.34 -0.13 -0.28
C ASP A 100 0.65 -0.97 -1.53
N PHE A 101 -0.32 -1.19 -2.43
CA PHE A 101 -0.06 -1.88 -3.69
C PHE A 101 0.99 -1.10 -4.51
N ASP A 102 2.05 -1.81 -4.90
CA ASP A 102 3.17 -1.21 -5.61
C ASP A 102 2.88 -0.98 -7.10
N PHE A 103 2.56 0.24 -7.44
CA PHE A 103 2.47 0.73 -8.81
C PHE A 103 3.77 1.42 -9.28
N GLY A 104 4.80 1.43 -8.43
CA GLY A 104 5.97 2.27 -8.64
C GLY A 104 5.65 3.75 -8.45
N SER A 105 6.55 4.60 -8.92
CA SER A 105 6.48 6.04 -8.69
C SER A 105 6.18 6.87 -9.93
N ILE A 106 6.01 6.25 -11.10
CA ILE A 106 5.58 6.90 -12.34
C ILE A 106 4.30 6.25 -12.83
N LEU A 107 3.23 7.04 -12.87
CA LEU A 107 1.91 6.61 -13.30
C LEU A 107 1.49 7.43 -14.52
N LEU A 108 0.95 6.77 -15.56
CA LEU A 108 0.34 7.45 -16.70
C LEU A 108 -1.17 7.30 -16.63
N PHE A 109 -1.88 8.41 -16.71
CA PHE A 109 -3.35 8.44 -16.70
C PHE A 109 -3.90 8.94 -18.03
N ARG A 110 -5.04 8.39 -18.44
CA ARG A 110 -5.87 8.92 -19.50
C ARG A 110 -6.68 10.09 -18.95
N THR A 111 -6.46 11.28 -19.49
CA THR A 111 -6.92 12.55 -18.92
C THR A 111 -8.44 12.67 -18.88
N ASP A 112 -9.17 12.19 -19.89
CA ASP A 112 -10.63 12.25 -19.92
C ASP A 112 -11.26 11.49 -18.76
N VAL A 113 -10.78 10.27 -18.48
CA VAL A 113 -11.25 9.46 -17.37
C VAL A 113 -10.79 10.01 -16.02
N LEU A 114 -9.55 10.49 -15.95
CA LEU A 114 -9.02 11.14 -14.76
C LEU A 114 -9.89 12.32 -14.33
N LYS A 115 -10.22 13.23 -15.27
CA LYS A 115 -11.08 14.39 -15.02
C LYS A 115 -12.48 13.97 -14.57
N LYS A 116 -13.08 13.00 -15.25
CA LYS A 116 -14.38 12.43 -14.87
C LYS A 116 -14.36 11.96 -13.43
N VAL A 117 -13.43 11.06 -13.10
CA VAL A 117 -13.34 10.43 -11.78
C VAL A 117 -13.11 11.45 -10.68
N ILE A 118 -12.20 12.42 -10.89
CA ILE A 118 -11.93 13.45 -9.88
C ILE A 118 -13.13 14.37 -9.68
N SER A 119 -13.91 14.66 -10.73
CA SER A 119 -15.15 15.45 -10.59
C SER A 119 -16.23 14.74 -9.79
N GLU A 120 -16.20 13.40 -9.74
CA GLU A 120 -17.13 12.55 -9.00
C GLU A 120 -16.66 12.24 -7.57
N MET A 121 -15.46 12.68 -7.18
CA MET A 121 -14.99 12.54 -5.80
C MET A 121 -15.74 13.50 -4.89
N ASP A 122 -16.59 12.98 -4.04
CA ASP A 122 -17.48 13.71 -3.12
C ASP A 122 -16.92 13.89 -1.71
N THR A 123 -15.86 13.13 -1.37
CA THR A 123 -15.21 13.16 -0.05
C THR A 123 -13.91 13.95 -0.10
N GLU A 124 -13.73 14.84 0.87
CA GLU A 124 -12.48 15.58 1.05
C GLU A 124 -11.51 14.76 1.89
N TYR A 125 -10.47 14.23 1.25
CA TYR A 125 -9.38 13.53 1.91
C TYR A 125 -8.14 14.43 2.03
N ASN A 126 -7.40 14.29 3.12
CA ASN A 126 -6.09 14.87 3.32
C ASN A 126 -4.96 13.88 3.03
N PHE A 127 -5.25 12.57 3.08
CA PHE A 127 -4.26 11.50 2.95
C PHE A 127 -4.65 10.41 1.96
N ALA A 128 -5.94 10.19 1.71
CA ALA A 128 -6.42 9.04 0.94
C ALA A 128 -6.87 9.37 -0.49
N ALA A 129 -6.70 10.60 -0.98
CA ALA A 129 -7.25 10.99 -2.28
C ALA A 129 -6.65 10.20 -3.46
N LEU A 130 -5.34 9.96 -3.47
CA LEU A 130 -4.71 9.14 -4.52
C LEU A 130 -5.16 7.68 -4.46
N TYR A 131 -5.39 7.16 -3.25
CA TYR A 131 -5.91 5.82 -3.04
C TYR A 131 -7.36 5.70 -3.53
N ASP A 132 -8.25 6.63 -3.15
CA ASP A 132 -9.64 6.67 -3.64
C ASP A 132 -9.69 6.83 -5.17
N LEU A 133 -8.86 7.72 -5.73
CA LEU A 133 -8.73 7.89 -7.17
C LEU A 133 -8.40 6.57 -7.87
N ARG A 134 -7.41 5.84 -7.40
CA ARG A 134 -7.02 4.53 -7.93
C ARG A 134 -8.16 3.50 -7.86
N LEU A 135 -8.85 3.44 -6.72
CA LEU A 135 -10.00 2.54 -6.55
C LEU A 135 -11.16 2.91 -7.48
N ARG A 136 -11.42 4.19 -7.72
CA ARG A 136 -12.43 4.66 -8.68
C ARG A 136 -12.02 4.34 -10.12
N LEU A 137 -10.77 4.60 -10.50
CA LEU A 137 -10.25 4.28 -11.84
C LEU A 137 -10.36 2.79 -12.17
N SER A 138 -10.20 1.90 -11.18
CA SER A 138 -10.36 0.45 -11.38
C SER A 138 -11.78 0.03 -11.79
N ARG A 139 -12.78 0.87 -11.58
CA ARG A 139 -14.15 0.66 -12.02
C ARG A 139 -14.43 1.23 -13.40
N GLU A 140 -13.60 2.17 -13.87
CA GLU A 140 -13.78 2.86 -15.14
C GLU A 140 -13.07 2.15 -16.30
N GLY A 141 -12.07 1.34 -16.02
CA GLY A 141 -11.35 0.63 -17.07
C GLY A 141 -10.10 -0.10 -16.61
N LEU A 142 -9.31 -0.49 -17.60
CA LEU A 142 -8.12 -1.29 -17.40
C LEU A 142 -7.01 -0.48 -16.72
N ILE A 143 -6.49 -1.01 -15.61
CA ILE A 143 -5.21 -0.61 -15.03
C ILE A 143 -4.17 -1.61 -15.53
N PHE A 144 -3.17 -1.14 -16.27
CA PHE A 144 -2.29 -2.00 -17.03
C PHE A 144 -0.82 -1.84 -16.60
N ARG A 145 -0.17 -2.97 -16.29
CA ARG A 145 1.27 -3.03 -16.05
C ARG A 145 2.01 -3.19 -17.37
N ILE A 146 3.05 -2.41 -17.57
CA ILE A 146 4.04 -2.63 -18.63
C ILE A 146 5.19 -3.44 -18.02
N PRO A 147 5.37 -4.73 -18.35
CA PRO A 147 6.42 -5.57 -17.75
C PRO A 147 7.81 -5.25 -18.34
N GLU A 148 8.17 -3.98 -18.30
CA GLU A 148 9.41 -3.42 -18.80
C GLU A 148 9.96 -2.42 -17.80
N PHE A 149 11.27 -2.40 -17.59
CA PHE A 149 11.94 -1.47 -16.68
C PHE A 149 12.11 -0.12 -17.39
N LEU A 150 11.12 0.77 -17.21
CA LEU A 150 11.04 2.01 -17.98
C LEU A 150 11.66 3.22 -17.27
N TYR A 151 12.00 3.11 -16.00
CA TYR A 151 12.61 4.20 -15.25
C TYR A 151 13.45 3.69 -14.09
N SER A 152 14.22 4.59 -13.49
CA SER A 152 14.93 4.35 -12.24
C SER A 152 14.53 5.36 -11.17
N GLU A 153 14.54 4.91 -9.91
CA GLU A 153 14.30 5.74 -8.74
C GLU A 153 15.33 5.49 -7.65
N LYS A 154 15.63 6.53 -6.87
CA LYS A 154 16.48 6.37 -5.70
C LYS A 154 15.68 5.75 -4.57
N GLU A 155 16.28 4.78 -3.88
CA GLU A 155 15.71 4.27 -2.64
C GLU A 155 15.70 5.40 -1.61
N HIS A 156 14.52 5.77 -1.17
CA HIS A 156 14.32 6.78 -0.14
C HIS A 156 13.25 6.29 0.84
N ASP A 157 13.61 6.26 2.12
CA ASP A 157 12.65 5.93 3.18
C ASP A 157 11.79 7.15 3.47
N SER A 158 10.57 7.15 2.98
CA SER A 158 9.59 8.25 3.15
C SER A 158 8.68 8.09 4.37
N ARG A 159 8.92 7.08 5.22
CA ARG A 159 8.09 6.84 6.39
C ARG A 159 8.21 7.94 7.43
N ARG A 160 7.08 8.37 7.95
CA ARG A 160 7.00 9.45 8.94
C ARG A 160 7.70 9.12 10.27
N SER A 161 7.70 7.86 10.66
CA SER A 161 8.31 7.40 11.92
C SER A 161 9.81 7.12 11.81
N GLY A 162 10.34 6.89 10.61
CA GLY A 162 11.69 6.37 10.39
C GLY A 162 11.87 4.91 10.83
N GLU A 163 10.82 4.26 11.31
CA GLU A 163 10.83 2.86 11.76
C GLU A 163 10.42 1.93 10.61
N LYS A 164 11.25 0.90 10.34
CA LYS A 164 10.99 -0.05 9.25
C LYS A 164 9.87 -1.06 9.55
N GLN A 165 9.51 -1.26 10.81
CA GLN A 165 8.48 -2.22 11.23
C GLN A 165 7.36 -1.51 11.99
N PHE A 166 6.11 -1.96 11.76
CA PHE A 166 4.91 -1.52 12.48
C PHE A 166 4.53 -0.04 12.35
N ASP A 167 5.03 0.68 11.34
CA ASP A 167 4.64 2.07 11.10
C ASP A 167 3.11 2.22 10.92
N TYR A 168 2.46 1.20 10.32
CA TYR A 168 1.01 1.17 10.12
C TYR A 168 0.18 1.13 11.41
N VAL A 169 0.74 0.67 12.53
CA VAL A 169 0.06 0.67 13.85
C VAL A 169 0.44 1.87 14.71
N ASN A 170 1.29 2.78 14.19
CA ASN A 170 1.69 3.96 14.93
C ASN A 170 0.47 4.90 15.15
N PRO A 171 0.15 5.28 16.39
CA PRO A 171 -0.98 6.18 16.67
C PRO A 171 -0.94 7.51 15.92
N ARG A 172 0.25 7.96 15.49
CA ARG A 172 0.43 9.17 14.67
C ARG A 172 -0.14 9.04 13.26
N ASN A 173 -0.33 7.81 12.78
CA ASN A 173 -0.90 7.51 11.47
C ASN A 173 -2.39 7.19 11.51
N ARG A 174 -3.05 7.39 12.67
CA ARG A 174 -4.48 7.04 12.85
C ARG A 174 -5.40 7.76 11.85
N GLU A 175 -5.16 9.03 11.59
CA GLU A 175 -5.97 9.80 10.64
C GLU A 175 -5.83 9.26 9.22
N VAL A 176 -4.61 8.89 8.82
CA VAL A 176 -4.34 8.23 7.53
C VAL A 176 -5.12 6.92 7.42
N GLN A 177 -5.07 6.08 8.46
CA GLN A 177 -5.78 4.80 8.49
C GLN A 177 -7.30 4.98 8.38
N ILE A 178 -7.87 5.96 9.08
CA ILE A 178 -9.30 6.26 9.02
C ILE A 178 -9.72 6.65 7.60
N GLU A 179 -8.98 7.53 6.94
CA GLU A 179 -9.30 7.95 5.58
C GLU A 179 -9.14 6.79 4.57
N MET A 180 -8.08 5.97 4.71
CA MET A 180 -7.90 4.77 3.86
C MET A 180 -9.07 3.79 4.04
N GLU A 181 -9.52 3.55 5.28
CA GLU A 181 -10.69 2.70 5.57
C GLU A 181 -11.97 3.29 4.98
N GLN A 182 -12.18 4.60 5.04
CA GLN A 182 -13.32 5.28 4.44
C GLN A 182 -13.34 5.09 2.91
N ALA A 183 -12.23 5.35 2.25
CA ALA A 183 -12.09 5.18 0.80
C ALA A 183 -12.33 3.73 0.39
N PHE A 184 -11.75 2.77 1.11
CA PHE A 184 -11.95 1.35 0.88
C PHE A 184 -13.41 0.92 1.09
N THR A 185 -14.03 1.36 2.17
CA THR A 185 -15.45 1.05 2.45
C THR A 185 -16.37 1.62 1.37
N ALA A 186 -16.12 2.84 0.90
CA ALA A 186 -16.88 3.43 -0.20
C ALA A 186 -16.71 2.61 -1.49
N HIS A 187 -15.50 2.15 -1.80
CA HIS A 187 -15.23 1.28 -2.93
C HIS A 187 -15.98 -0.05 -2.83
N LEU A 188 -15.93 -0.73 -1.68
CA LEU A 188 -16.65 -2.00 -1.47
C LEU A 188 -18.16 -1.85 -1.66
N LYS A 189 -18.74 -0.75 -1.18
CA LYS A 189 -20.16 -0.43 -1.40
C LYS A 189 -20.45 -0.23 -2.89
N ALA A 190 -19.58 0.49 -3.59
CA ALA A 190 -19.75 0.78 -5.01
C ALA A 190 -19.68 -0.45 -5.91
N ILE A 191 -18.87 -1.47 -5.55
CA ILE A 191 -18.76 -2.73 -6.30
C ILE A 191 -19.68 -3.86 -5.78
N GLY A 192 -20.53 -3.58 -4.77
CA GLY A 192 -21.43 -4.56 -4.18
C GLY A 192 -20.76 -5.64 -3.32
N ALA A 193 -19.52 -5.42 -2.88
CA ALA A 193 -18.73 -6.35 -2.07
C ALA A 193 -18.72 -6.00 -0.57
N TYR A 194 -19.44 -4.95 -0.16
CA TYR A 194 -19.51 -4.58 1.25
C TYR A 194 -20.34 -5.57 2.06
N LEU A 195 -19.71 -6.17 3.05
CA LEU A 195 -20.40 -7.00 4.05
C LEU A 195 -20.63 -6.16 5.31
N PRO A 196 -21.88 -5.79 5.64
CA PRO A 196 -22.16 -5.13 6.90
C PRO A 196 -21.82 -6.04 8.09
N PRO A 197 -21.46 -5.49 9.25
CA PRO A 197 -21.10 -6.26 10.44
C PRO A 197 -22.35 -6.95 11.04
N ALA A 198 -22.81 -8.00 10.37
CA ALA A 198 -23.90 -8.85 10.86
C ALA A 198 -23.32 -10.22 11.19
N PHE A 199 -23.13 -10.50 12.47
CA PHE A 199 -22.51 -11.72 12.94
C PHE A 199 -23.58 -12.71 13.39
N LYS A 200 -23.47 -13.96 12.94
CA LYS A 200 -24.25 -15.05 13.51
C LYS A 200 -23.64 -15.42 14.85
N THR A 201 -24.45 -15.40 15.91
CA THR A 201 -24.04 -15.95 17.19
C THR A 201 -23.70 -17.42 17.03
N VAL A 202 -22.49 -17.82 17.38
CA VAL A 202 -22.09 -19.22 17.41
C VAL A 202 -22.46 -19.76 18.80
N PRO A 203 -23.44 -20.66 18.92
CA PRO A 203 -23.72 -21.29 20.21
C PRO A 203 -22.59 -22.29 20.50
N PHE A 204 -21.83 -22.06 21.53
CA PHE A 204 -20.92 -23.06 22.09
C PHE A 204 -21.78 -24.07 22.86
N GLN A 205 -21.80 -25.32 22.41
CA GLN A 205 -22.59 -26.39 23.03
C GLN A 205 -21.98 -26.89 24.33
N ASP A 206 -20.71 -26.59 24.56
CA ASP A 206 -19.97 -27.01 25.73
C ASP A 206 -19.23 -25.80 26.32
N GLU A 207 -19.71 -25.31 27.47
CA GLU A 207 -19.12 -24.15 28.16
C GLU A 207 -18.02 -24.60 29.17
N HIS A 208 -17.73 -25.91 29.23
CA HIS A 208 -16.74 -26.45 30.17
C HIS A 208 -15.38 -26.64 29.48
N PHE A 209 -14.48 -25.71 29.68
CA PHE A 209 -13.08 -25.82 29.27
C PHE A 209 -12.22 -26.09 30.52
N GLU A 210 -11.26 -27.02 30.43
CA GLU A 210 -10.28 -27.27 31.49
C GLU A 210 -9.41 -26.04 31.78
N THR A 211 -9.16 -25.26 30.73
CA THR A 211 -8.42 -23.99 30.78
C THR A 211 -9.25 -22.90 30.10
N GLU A 212 -9.30 -21.72 30.72
CA GLU A 212 -10.07 -20.60 30.19
C GLU A 212 -9.34 -19.88 29.06
N VAL A 213 -8.00 -19.96 29.05
CA VAL A 213 -7.15 -19.28 28.05
C VAL A 213 -6.04 -20.22 27.60
N SER A 214 -5.82 -20.28 26.28
CA SER A 214 -4.65 -20.91 25.67
C SER A 214 -3.78 -19.84 25.01
N VAL A 215 -2.52 -19.73 25.44
CA VAL A 215 -1.51 -18.87 24.79
C VAL A 215 -0.85 -19.66 23.68
N ILE A 216 -1.08 -19.30 22.43
CA ILE A 216 -0.53 -19.98 21.26
C ILE A 216 0.70 -19.24 20.77
N ILE A 217 1.85 -19.93 20.73
CA ILE A 217 3.13 -19.36 20.30
C ILE A 217 3.61 -20.13 19.05
N PRO A 218 3.35 -19.64 17.83
CA PRO A 218 3.93 -20.19 16.62
C PRO A 218 5.40 -19.79 16.53
N VAL A 219 6.30 -20.76 16.29
CA VAL A 219 7.74 -20.50 16.23
C VAL A 219 8.41 -21.22 15.07
N ARG A 220 9.47 -20.60 14.56
CA ARG A 220 10.45 -21.24 13.67
C ARG A 220 11.80 -20.58 13.89
N ASN A 221 12.81 -21.40 14.25
CA ASN A 221 14.18 -20.94 14.49
C ASN A 221 14.25 -19.77 15.49
N ARG A 222 13.77 -20.01 16.72
CA ARG A 222 13.73 -19.03 17.81
C ARG A 222 14.46 -19.54 19.09
N GLY A 223 15.45 -20.39 18.95
CA GLY A 223 16.21 -20.94 20.08
C GLY A 223 16.73 -19.88 21.06
N LYS A 224 17.12 -18.70 20.55
CA LYS A 224 17.61 -17.60 21.41
C LYS A 224 16.54 -16.93 22.27
N THR A 225 15.27 -16.97 21.89
CA THR A 225 14.21 -16.14 22.50
C THR A 225 13.03 -16.94 23.04
N ILE A 226 12.84 -18.19 22.60
CA ILE A 226 11.63 -18.95 22.94
C ILE A 226 11.53 -19.25 24.46
N ALA A 227 12.65 -19.55 25.12
CA ALA A 227 12.66 -19.79 26.56
C ALA A 227 12.22 -18.58 27.38
N GLU A 228 12.58 -17.37 26.91
CA GLU A 228 12.22 -16.13 27.56
C GLU A 228 10.72 -15.80 27.34
N ALA A 229 10.22 -16.04 26.14
CA ALA A 229 8.80 -15.91 25.82
C ALA A 229 7.95 -16.84 26.71
N ILE A 230 8.30 -18.11 26.82
CA ILE A 230 7.58 -19.08 27.68
C ILE A 230 7.60 -18.64 29.14
N ARG A 231 8.79 -18.26 29.67
CA ARG A 231 8.89 -17.75 31.05
C ARG A 231 8.05 -16.51 31.29
N SER A 232 8.00 -15.60 30.32
CA SER A 232 7.17 -14.40 30.40
C SER A 232 5.69 -14.76 30.55
N VAL A 233 5.20 -15.75 29.83
CA VAL A 233 3.82 -16.23 29.99
C VAL A 233 3.60 -16.84 31.36
N PHE A 234 4.50 -17.72 31.82
CA PHE A 234 4.40 -18.35 33.15
C PHE A 234 4.52 -17.36 34.31
N SER A 235 5.14 -16.22 34.12
CA SER A 235 5.24 -15.17 35.15
C SER A 235 3.97 -14.32 35.29
N GLN A 236 2.96 -14.50 34.44
CA GLN A 236 1.71 -13.76 34.53
C GLN A 236 0.92 -14.19 35.78
N GLN A 237 0.37 -13.19 36.48
CA GLN A 237 -0.54 -13.44 37.60
C GLN A 237 -1.97 -13.38 37.09
N THR A 238 -2.68 -14.50 37.18
CA THR A 238 -4.06 -14.61 36.69
C THR A 238 -4.96 -15.23 37.76
N ASN A 239 -6.23 -14.93 37.70
CA ASN A 239 -7.28 -15.58 38.50
C ASN A 239 -8.02 -16.70 37.75
N PHE A 240 -7.52 -17.07 36.57
CA PHE A 240 -8.04 -18.13 35.72
C PHE A 240 -6.94 -19.11 35.31
N LYS A 241 -7.33 -20.31 34.90
CA LYS A 241 -6.41 -21.34 34.41
C LYS A 241 -6.06 -21.06 32.94
N TYR A 242 -4.79 -21.18 32.60
CA TYR A 242 -4.31 -21.07 31.23
C TYR A 242 -3.26 -22.16 30.91
N ASN A 243 -3.07 -22.41 29.62
CA ASN A 243 -1.99 -23.26 29.12
C ASN A 243 -1.21 -22.54 28.01
N ILE A 244 -0.07 -23.12 27.63
CA ILE A 244 0.75 -22.66 26.52
C ILE A 244 0.81 -23.76 25.47
N LEU A 245 0.49 -23.42 24.23
CA LEU A 245 0.62 -24.28 23.07
C LEU A 245 1.72 -23.71 22.16
N VAL A 246 2.88 -24.38 22.14
CA VAL A 246 3.97 -24.01 21.25
C VAL A 246 3.84 -24.80 19.96
N ILE A 247 3.67 -24.11 18.84
CA ILE A 247 3.57 -24.69 17.49
C ILE A 247 4.89 -24.49 16.78
N ASP A 248 5.72 -25.53 16.77
CA ASP A 248 7.02 -25.50 16.08
C ASP A 248 6.84 -25.81 14.58
N ASN A 249 7.05 -24.79 13.75
CA ASN A 249 6.98 -24.91 12.30
C ASN A 249 8.35 -25.36 11.73
N HIS A 250 8.72 -26.62 12.00
CA HIS A 250 9.93 -27.26 11.48
C HIS A 250 11.21 -26.47 11.75
N SER A 251 11.48 -26.11 13.01
CA SER A 251 12.75 -25.49 13.40
C SER A 251 13.94 -26.42 13.12
N THR A 252 15.01 -25.83 12.64
CA THR A 252 16.29 -26.51 12.33
C THR A 252 17.39 -26.18 13.33
N ASP A 253 17.11 -25.26 14.25
CA ASP A 253 17.99 -24.90 15.39
C ASP A 253 17.58 -25.65 16.67
N ASP A 254 18.06 -25.21 17.81
CA ASP A 254 17.78 -25.81 19.12
C ASP A 254 16.40 -25.45 19.71
N THR A 255 15.54 -24.72 18.98
CA THR A 255 14.20 -24.29 19.43
C THR A 255 13.40 -25.45 20.01
N THR A 256 13.24 -26.54 19.25
CA THR A 256 12.47 -27.72 19.71
C THR A 256 13.04 -28.35 20.99
N ALA A 257 14.38 -28.41 21.11
CA ALA A 257 15.03 -28.96 22.27
C ALA A 257 14.85 -28.10 23.53
N ILE A 258 14.78 -26.78 23.35
CA ILE A 258 14.54 -25.81 24.43
C ILE A 258 13.09 -25.88 24.91
N VAL A 259 12.13 -25.99 24.03
CA VAL A 259 10.70 -26.06 24.38
C VAL A 259 10.37 -27.35 25.16
N LYS A 260 11.08 -28.45 24.89
CA LYS A 260 10.86 -29.75 25.54
C LYS A 260 11.54 -29.89 26.93
N LYS A 261 12.34 -28.93 27.35
CA LYS A 261 12.97 -28.88 28.69
C LYS A 261 12.05 -28.22 29.72
#